data_dd42d2a998e269615637db0bce4e1b78
#
_entry.id   dd42d2a998e269615637db0bce4e1b78
#
_cell.length_a   1.000
_cell.length_b   1.000
_cell.length_c   1.000
_cell.angle_alpha   90.00
_cell.angle_beta   90.00
_cell.angle_gamma   90.00
#
_symmetry.space_group_name_H-M   'P 1'
#
loop_
_entity.id
_entity.type
_entity.pdbx_description
1 polymer ?
#
loop_
_entity_poly.entity_id
_entity_poly.type
_entity_poly.pdbx_seq_one_letter_code
_entity_poly.pdbx_strand_id
1 'polypeptide(L)'
;YKRQPKALANQLAHAYGEEGLVWLDGDGSNLGRWATLAVAPQEIICCRGLPGESGAGNPFQALRGLAPGHWCGWLSYEAAAWVEPGNPWASDGMATLWIARHDPVLRFDLQKRRLWIEASSTAALDRLTQQLASVTEQPKGKPPSIPLTAWHHHTSADHYAAGVQRIRDLIAAGDLFQANLTACCSTAWPQGGNA
;
A
#
# COMPACT_ATOMS: atom_id res chain seq x y z
N TYR A 1 -19.20 15.73 -7.51
CA TYR A 1 -18.10 15.41 -6.60
C TYR A 1 -17.58 16.69 -5.93
N LYS A 2 -18.01 16.93 -4.69
CA LYS A 2 -17.59 18.11 -3.90
C LYS A 2 -16.53 17.76 -2.83
N ARG A 3 -16.31 16.48 -2.54
CA ARG A 3 -15.43 16.01 -1.46
C ARG A 3 -14.10 15.52 -2.01
N GLN A 4 -13.01 15.91 -1.36
CA GLN A 4 -11.67 15.38 -1.70
C GLN A 4 -11.55 13.90 -1.28
N PRO A 5 -10.88 13.02 -2.04
CA PRO A 5 -10.72 11.61 -1.70
C PRO A 5 -10.19 11.38 -0.28
N LYS A 6 -9.19 12.15 0.15
CA LYS A 6 -8.61 12.10 1.50
C LYS A 6 -9.63 12.37 2.61
N ALA A 7 -10.49 13.37 2.44
CA ALA A 7 -11.52 13.67 3.43
C ALA A 7 -12.52 12.53 3.55
N LEU A 8 -12.87 11.89 2.43
CA LEU A 8 -13.78 10.77 2.39
C LEU A 8 -13.14 9.50 2.98
N ALA A 9 -11.84 9.26 2.73
CA ALA A 9 -11.10 8.16 3.34
C ALA A 9 -11.14 8.23 4.86
N ASN A 10 -10.82 9.40 5.45
CA ASN A 10 -10.87 9.60 6.89
C ASN A 10 -12.28 9.37 7.47
N GLN A 11 -13.31 9.80 6.76
CA GLN A 11 -14.69 9.64 7.20
C GLN A 11 -15.12 8.16 7.17
N LEU A 12 -14.73 7.43 6.13
CA LEU A 12 -15.02 6.01 6.02
C LEU A 12 -14.20 5.19 7.01
N ALA A 13 -12.94 5.55 7.27
CA ALA A 13 -12.13 4.95 8.32
C ALA A 13 -12.80 5.08 9.70
N HIS A 14 -13.34 6.26 10.00
CA HIS A 14 -14.08 6.49 11.25
C HIS A 14 -15.37 5.65 11.34
N ALA A 15 -16.08 5.50 10.24
CA ALA A 15 -17.37 4.79 10.20
C ALA A 15 -17.22 3.26 10.19
N TYR A 16 -16.19 2.73 9.55
CA TYR A 16 -15.98 1.29 9.33
C TYR A 16 -14.78 0.70 10.06
N GLY A 17 -13.95 1.55 10.68
CA GLY A 17 -12.64 1.15 11.20
C GLY A 17 -11.55 1.28 10.13
N GLU A 18 -10.30 1.27 10.60
CA GLU A 18 -9.11 1.40 9.75
C GLU A 18 -8.64 0.04 9.23
N GLU A 19 -9.04 -1.04 9.89
CA GLU A 19 -8.62 -2.39 9.50
C GLU A 19 -9.13 -2.74 8.10
N GLY A 20 -8.20 -3.06 7.22
CA GLY A 20 -8.48 -3.40 5.83
C GLY A 20 -8.94 -2.24 4.97
N LEU A 21 -8.86 -0.98 5.44
CA LEU A 21 -9.02 0.17 4.57
C LEU A 21 -7.90 0.19 3.54
N VAL A 22 -8.26 0.36 2.28
CA VAL A 22 -7.32 0.53 1.18
C VAL A 22 -7.56 1.86 0.50
N TRP A 23 -6.51 2.67 0.41
CA TRP A 23 -6.52 3.89 -0.36
C TRP A 23 -5.33 3.94 -1.31
N LEU A 24 -5.60 3.68 -2.58
CA LEU A 24 -4.65 3.84 -3.67
C LEU A 24 -4.83 5.23 -4.26
N ASP A 25 -3.94 6.14 -3.91
CA ASP A 25 -4.04 7.53 -4.31
C ASP A 25 -3.39 7.80 -5.67
N GLY A 26 -3.81 8.88 -6.30
CA GLY A 26 -3.25 9.41 -7.53
C GLY A 26 -3.01 10.92 -7.37
N ASP A 27 -2.14 11.47 -8.20
CA ASP A 27 -1.80 12.91 -8.21
C ASP A 27 -2.64 13.74 -9.21
N GLY A 28 -3.54 13.09 -9.95
CA GLY A 28 -4.35 13.71 -11.00
C GLY A 28 -3.62 13.94 -12.33
N SER A 29 -2.34 13.54 -12.45
CA SER A 29 -1.61 13.52 -13.72
C SER A 29 -2.18 12.49 -14.72
N ASN A 30 -1.64 12.42 -15.91
CA ASN A 30 -2.06 11.40 -16.88
C ASN A 30 -1.82 9.96 -16.39
N LEU A 31 -0.75 9.72 -15.65
CA LEU A 31 -0.42 8.42 -15.07
C LEU A 31 -1.11 8.20 -13.73
N GLY A 32 -1.28 9.25 -12.91
CA GLY A 32 -1.92 9.22 -11.60
C GLY A 32 -3.37 9.71 -11.62
N ARG A 33 -4.12 9.52 -12.71
CA ARG A 33 -5.49 9.99 -12.90
C ARG A 33 -6.49 9.38 -11.92
N TRP A 34 -6.28 8.12 -11.55
CA TRP A 34 -7.25 7.35 -10.80
C TRP A 34 -6.85 7.20 -9.35
N ALA A 35 -7.82 7.30 -8.44
CA ALA A 35 -7.68 6.86 -7.06
C ALA A 35 -8.76 5.83 -6.72
N THR A 36 -8.44 4.88 -5.85
CA THR A 36 -9.37 3.86 -5.38
C THR A 36 -9.40 3.87 -3.86
N LEU A 37 -10.61 3.84 -3.31
CA LEU A 37 -10.83 3.75 -1.87
C LEU A 37 -11.80 2.60 -1.59
N ALA A 38 -11.42 1.73 -0.67
CA ALA A 38 -12.24 0.61 -0.24
C ALA A 38 -12.14 0.44 1.27
N VAL A 39 -13.24 0.04 1.89
CA VAL A 39 -13.37 -0.18 3.34
C VAL A 39 -14.16 -1.47 3.60
N ALA A 40 -14.12 -1.95 4.84
CA ALA A 40 -14.87 -3.12 5.27
C ALA A 40 -14.68 -4.33 4.33
N PRO A 41 -13.48 -4.90 4.25
CA PRO A 41 -13.20 -6.01 3.37
C PRO A 41 -14.11 -7.21 3.69
N GLN A 42 -14.54 -7.91 2.66
CA GLN A 42 -15.33 -9.15 2.79
C GLN A 42 -14.43 -10.35 3.13
N GLU A 43 -13.17 -10.29 2.73
CA GLU A 43 -12.20 -11.37 2.89
C GLU A 43 -10.79 -10.76 2.96
N ILE A 44 -9.95 -11.31 3.84
CA ILE A 44 -8.53 -10.95 3.94
C ILE A 44 -7.72 -12.23 3.83
N ILE A 45 -6.71 -12.21 2.97
CA ILE A 45 -5.71 -13.26 2.85
C ILE A 45 -4.36 -12.68 3.28
N CYS A 46 -3.74 -13.32 4.27
CA CYS A 46 -2.44 -12.94 4.81
C CYS A 46 -1.52 -14.15 4.81
N CYS A 47 -0.45 -14.10 4.02
CA CYS A 47 0.64 -15.08 4.07
C CYS A 47 1.82 -14.49 4.83
N ARG A 48 2.48 -15.31 5.64
CA ARG A 48 3.67 -14.92 6.41
C ARG A 48 4.71 -16.02 6.30
N GLY A 49 5.94 -15.69 6.66
CA GLY A 49 7.05 -16.62 6.72
C GLY A 49 7.71 -16.91 5.37
N LEU A 50 8.90 -17.53 5.46
CA LEU A 50 9.71 -17.94 4.32
C LEU A 50 9.57 -19.46 4.06
N PRO A 51 9.96 -19.94 2.88
CA PRO A 51 9.94 -21.38 2.58
C PRO A 51 10.68 -22.18 3.62
N GLY A 52 10.04 -23.24 4.17
CA GLY A 52 10.60 -24.11 5.21
C GLY A 52 10.31 -23.67 6.65
N GLU A 53 9.81 -22.48 6.89
CA GLU A 53 9.36 -22.05 8.22
C GLU A 53 8.01 -22.68 8.59
N SER A 54 7.85 -23.00 9.88
CA SER A 54 6.58 -23.55 10.39
C SER A 54 5.45 -22.53 10.23
N GLY A 55 4.35 -22.98 9.60
CA GLY A 55 3.18 -22.13 9.35
C GLY A 55 3.35 -21.14 8.20
N ALA A 56 4.45 -21.20 7.44
CA ALA A 56 4.66 -20.35 6.29
C ALA A 56 3.63 -20.63 5.18
N GLY A 57 3.02 -19.57 4.66
CA GLY A 57 2.06 -19.63 3.58
C GLY A 57 2.66 -19.21 2.23
N ASN A 58 2.46 -20.01 1.18
CA ASN A 58 2.93 -19.65 -0.15
C ASN A 58 2.05 -18.53 -0.77
N PRO A 59 2.59 -17.30 -0.94
CA PRO A 59 1.83 -16.16 -1.43
C PRO A 59 1.35 -16.35 -2.87
N PHE A 60 2.13 -17.01 -3.72
CA PHE A 60 1.75 -17.23 -5.11
C PHE A 60 0.67 -18.30 -5.28
N GLN A 61 0.65 -19.29 -4.38
CA GLN A 61 -0.44 -20.26 -4.34
C GLN A 61 -1.75 -19.59 -3.90
N ALA A 62 -1.68 -18.73 -2.88
CA ALA A 62 -2.82 -17.93 -2.43
C ALA A 62 -3.36 -17.05 -3.56
N LEU A 63 -2.50 -16.34 -4.29
CA LEU A 63 -2.90 -15.52 -5.44
C LEU A 63 -3.60 -16.32 -6.55
N ARG A 64 -3.16 -17.54 -6.82
CA ARG A 64 -3.80 -18.42 -7.83
C ARG A 64 -5.20 -18.88 -7.42
N GLY A 65 -5.47 -18.92 -6.11
CA GLY A 65 -6.76 -19.36 -5.56
C GLY A 65 -7.81 -18.26 -5.42
N LEU A 66 -7.51 -17.00 -5.85
CA LEU A 66 -8.43 -15.89 -5.65
C LEU A 66 -9.72 -16.05 -6.43
N ALA A 67 -10.85 -15.87 -5.75
CA ALA A 67 -12.14 -15.70 -6.40
C ALA A 67 -12.21 -14.37 -7.17
N PRO A 68 -13.05 -14.24 -8.20
CA PRO A 68 -13.28 -12.95 -8.87
C PRO A 68 -13.72 -11.87 -7.89
N GLY A 69 -13.22 -10.63 -8.07
CA GLY A 69 -13.54 -9.50 -7.22
C GLY A 69 -12.48 -8.41 -7.27
N HIS A 70 -12.70 -7.35 -6.49
CA HIS A 70 -11.71 -6.29 -6.32
C HIS A 70 -10.79 -6.66 -5.15
N TRP A 71 -9.60 -7.09 -5.48
CA TRP A 71 -8.55 -7.41 -4.52
C TRP A 71 -7.51 -6.30 -4.49
N CYS A 72 -7.21 -5.80 -3.31
CA CYS A 72 -6.23 -4.75 -3.07
C CYS A 72 -5.31 -5.14 -1.93
N GLY A 73 -4.02 -4.81 -2.04
CA GLY A 73 -3.04 -5.10 -1.01
C GLY A 73 -1.61 -5.03 -1.54
N TRP A 74 -0.73 -5.83 -0.98
CA TRP A 74 0.69 -5.86 -1.38
C TRP A 74 1.26 -7.28 -1.38
N LEU A 75 2.29 -7.46 -2.17
CA LEU A 75 3.22 -8.58 -2.16
C LEU A 75 4.57 -8.02 -1.70
N SER A 76 5.17 -8.58 -0.65
CA SER A 76 6.45 -8.09 -0.15
C SER A 76 7.60 -8.56 -1.03
N TYR A 77 8.77 -7.94 -0.85
CA TYR A 77 9.98 -8.35 -1.56
C TYR A 77 10.39 -9.78 -1.18
N GLU A 78 10.19 -10.16 0.10
CA GLU A 78 10.51 -11.49 0.66
C GLU A 78 9.64 -12.60 0.08
N ALA A 79 8.52 -12.28 -0.56
CA ALA A 79 7.75 -13.27 -1.33
C ALA A 79 8.59 -13.91 -2.44
N ALA A 80 9.62 -13.22 -2.93
CA ALA A 80 10.55 -13.76 -3.92
C ALA A 80 11.31 -15.02 -3.43
N ALA A 81 11.42 -15.24 -2.13
CA ALA A 81 11.99 -16.48 -1.56
C ALA A 81 11.27 -17.76 -2.04
N TRP A 82 9.99 -17.64 -2.41
CA TRP A 82 9.19 -18.77 -2.91
C TRP A 82 9.46 -19.12 -4.38
N VAL A 83 10.18 -18.27 -5.11
CA VAL A 83 10.57 -18.49 -6.50
C VAL A 83 12.09 -18.52 -6.69
N GLU A 84 12.83 -17.85 -5.80
CA GLU A 84 14.30 -17.76 -5.82
C GLU A 84 14.90 -18.20 -4.46
N PRO A 85 14.72 -19.48 -4.05
CA PRO A 85 15.09 -19.92 -2.70
C PRO A 85 16.61 -19.94 -2.43
N GLY A 86 17.43 -19.86 -3.47
CA GLY A 86 18.89 -19.82 -3.35
C GLY A 86 19.49 -18.52 -2.84
N ASN A 87 18.69 -17.45 -2.74
CA ASN A 87 19.15 -16.16 -2.23
C ASN A 87 19.08 -16.13 -0.68
N PRO A 88 19.91 -15.31 -0.02
CA PRO A 88 19.94 -15.20 1.43
C PRO A 88 18.77 -14.35 1.95
N TRP A 89 17.57 -14.89 1.86
CA TRP A 89 16.36 -14.22 2.34
C TRP A 89 16.32 -14.15 3.87
N ALA A 90 15.88 -13.00 4.39
CA ALA A 90 15.65 -12.82 5.82
C ALA A 90 14.23 -12.27 6.02
N SER A 91 13.49 -12.87 6.98
CA SER A 91 12.18 -12.37 7.35
C SER A 91 12.32 -11.09 8.18
N ASP A 92 11.58 -10.06 7.81
CA ASP A 92 11.42 -8.83 8.59
C ASP A 92 10.18 -8.86 9.51
N GLY A 93 9.46 -10.00 9.53
CA GLY A 93 8.23 -10.20 10.29
C GLY A 93 6.97 -9.64 9.61
N MET A 94 7.10 -8.96 8.48
CA MET A 94 5.95 -8.51 7.71
C MET A 94 5.25 -9.68 6.99
N ALA A 95 4.04 -9.43 6.53
CA ALA A 95 3.35 -10.37 5.66
C ALA A 95 4.05 -10.46 4.31
N THR A 96 4.29 -11.67 3.80
CA THR A 96 4.77 -11.88 2.43
C THR A 96 3.70 -11.59 1.39
N LEU A 97 2.43 -11.72 1.78
CA LEU A 97 1.26 -11.29 1.03
C LEU A 97 0.21 -10.80 2.02
N TRP A 98 -0.33 -9.62 1.80
CA TRP A 98 -1.55 -9.18 2.43
C TRP A 98 -2.47 -8.61 1.36
N ILE A 99 -3.64 -9.20 1.17
CA ILE A 99 -4.65 -8.72 0.23
C ILE A 99 -6.04 -8.85 0.82
N ALA A 100 -6.90 -7.92 0.48
CA ALA A 100 -8.28 -7.86 0.92
C ALA A 100 -9.23 -7.71 -0.26
N ARG A 101 -10.34 -8.45 -0.22
CA ARG A 101 -11.41 -8.36 -1.22
C ARG A 101 -12.48 -7.40 -0.74
N HIS A 102 -12.80 -6.43 -1.59
CA HIS A 102 -13.77 -5.39 -1.29
C HIS A 102 -14.93 -5.39 -2.28
N ASP A 103 -16.13 -5.17 -1.74
CA ASP A 103 -17.35 -4.91 -2.49
C ASP A 103 -18.34 -4.18 -1.58
N PRO A 104 -18.65 -2.92 -1.85
CA PRO A 104 -18.27 -2.12 -3.01
C PRO A 104 -16.89 -1.45 -2.91
N VAL A 105 -16.42 -0.86 -4.01
CA VAL A 105 -15.24 0.02 -4.08
C VAL A 105 -15.60 1.39 -4.66
N LEU A 106 -14.87 2.41 -4.22
CA LEU A 106 -14.99 3.78 -4.72
C LEU A 106 -13.85 4.07 -5.69
N ARG A 107 -14.18 4.51 -6.90
CA ARG A 107 -13.18 4.95 -7.89
C ARG A 107 -13.36 6.41 -8.22
N PHE A 108 -12.27 7.15 -8.15
CA PHE A 108 -12.21 8.57 -8.42
C PHE A 108 -11.46 8.82 -9.72
N ASP A 109 -12.09 9.54 -10.65
CA ASP A 109 -11.38 10.20 -11.74
C ASP A 109 -11.00 11.61 -11.28
N LEU A 110 -9.74 11.78 -10.91
CA LEU A 110 -9.24 13.02 -10.36
C LEU A 110 -9.23 14.15 -11.39
N GLN A 111 -9.04 13.83 -12.68
CA GLN A 111 -9.07 14.81 -13.76
C GLN A 111 -10.49 15.30 -14.06
N LYS A 112 -11.43 14.35 -14.22
CA LYS A 112 -12.83 14.69 -14.51
C LYS A 112 -13.64 15.00 -13.27
N ARG A 113 -13.05 14.87 -12.06
CA ARG A 113 -13.72 15.08 -10.76
C ARG A 113 -15.01 14.27 -10.64
N ARG A 114 -14.95 13.01 -11.04
CA ARG A 114 -16.07 12.07 -10.95
C ARG A 114 -15.77 10.98 -9.93
N LEU A 115 -16.83 10.49 -9.30
CA LEU A 115 -16.78 9.35 -8.37
C LEU A 115 -17.75 8.30 -8.88
N TRP A 116 -17.28 7.06 -8.93
CA TRP A 116 -18.10 5.88 -9.18
C TRP A 116 -18.07 4.97 -7.96
N ILE A 117 -19.18 4.28 -7.75
CA ILE A 117 -19.27 3.15 -6.85
C ILE A 117 -19.38 1.91 -7.75
N GLU A 118 -18.40 1.03 -7.64
CA GLU A 118 -18.40 -0.26 -8.31
C GLU A 118 -18.82 -1.31 -7.30
N ALA A 119 -19.94 -2.01 -7.54
CA ALA A 119 -20.53 -2.97 -6.63
C ALA A 119 -21.06 -4.19 -7.40
N SER A 120 -20.98 -5.38 -6.79
CA SER A 120 -21.48 -6.63 -7.38
C SER A 120 -23.02 -6.77 -7.29
N SER A 121 -23.66 -5.96 -6.43
CA SER A 121 -25.10 -5.97 -6.24
C SER A 121 -25.69 -4.59 -5.96
N THR A 122 -26.96 -4.40 -6.31
CA THR A 122 -27.70 -3.17 -6.00
C THR A 122 -27.74 -2.92 -4.49
N ALA A 123 -27.89 -3.97 -3.67
CA ALA A 123 -27.90 -3.83 -2.22
C ALA A 123 -26.58 -3.29 -1.65
N ALA A 124 -25.43 -3.71 -2.19
CA ALA A 124 -24.12 -3.17 -1.82
C ALA A 124 -23.97 -1.70 -2.24
N LEU A 125 -24.43 -1.36 -3.46
CA LEU A 125 -24.45 -0.01 -3.98
C LEU A 125 -25.30 0.92 -3.10
N ASP A 126 -26.52 0.51 -2.75
CA ASP A 126 -27.46 1.32 -1.97
C ASP A 126 -26.93 1.57 -0.55
N ARG A 127 -26.39 0.56 0.11
CA ARG A 127 -25.77 0.70 1.44
C ARG A 127 -24.68 1.75 1.44
N LEU A 128 -23.70 1.67 0.52
CA LEU A 128 -22.61 2.62 0.47
C LEU A 128 -23.11 4.02 0.07
N THR A 129 -24.07 4.11 -0.84
CA THR A 129 -24.68 5.40 -1.24
C THR A 129 -25.33 6.10 -0.05
N GLN A 130 -26.09 5.37 0.76
CA GLN A 130 -26.72 5.91 1.99
C GLN A 130 -25.67 6.36 3.01
N GLN A 131 -24.62 5.56 3.21
CA GLN A 131 -23.55 5.90 4.13
C GLN A 131 -22.78 7.15 3.68
N LEU A 132 -22.48 7.26 2.38
CA LEU A 132 -21.86 8.47 1.82
C LEU A 132 -22.75 9.72 1.99
N ALA A 133 -24.05 9.56 1.96
CA ALA A 133 -24.99 10.68 2.17
C ALA A 133 -25.03 11.13 3.64
N SER A 134 -24.84 10.20 4.60
CA SER A 134 -24.87 10.49 6.05
C SER A 134 -23.55 11.02 6.60
N VAL A 135 -22.45 10.91 5.84
CA VAL A 135 -21.13 11.34 6.29
C VAL A 135 -21.02 12.86 6.28
N THR A 136 -20.89 13.46 7.45
CA THR A 136 -20.64 14.91 7.61
C THR A 136 -19.14 15.22 7.56
N GLU A 137 -18.77 16.38 6.99
CA GLU A 137 -17.38 16.85 7.02
C GLU A 137 -16.93 17.07 8.48
N GLN A 138 -15.94 16.31 8.91
CA GLN A 138 -15.28 16.58 10.20
C GLN A 138 -14.18 17.61 10.03
N PRO A 139 -13.92 18.45 11.06
CA PRO A 139 -12.82 19.39 11.02
C PRO A 139 -11.50 18.65 10.83
N LYS A 140 -10.71 19.10 9.86
CA LYS A 140 -9.39 18.53 9.55
C LYS A 140 -8.43 18.85 10.69
N GLY A 141 -8.04 17.86 11.47
CA GLY A 141 -6.85 17.95 12.31
C GLY A 141 -5.62 18.23 11.43
N LYS A 142 -4.71 19.06 11.88
CA LYS A 142 -3.41 19.23 11.20
C LYS A 142 -2.65 17.92 11.35
N PRO A 143 -2.15 17.32 10.25
CA PRO A 143 -1.37 16.09 10.37
C PRO A 143 -0.12 16.34 11.23
N PRO A 144 0.34 15.35 12.01
CA PRO A 144 1.58 15.48 12.76
C PRO A 144 2.74 15.79 11.80
N SER A 145 3.59 16.74 12.18
CA SER A 145 4.78 17.11 11.43
C SER A 145 6.00 16.48 12.08
N ILE A 146 6.75 15.69 11.33
CA ILE A 146 8.02 15.11 11.79
C ILE A 146 9.13 16.03 11.29
N PRO A 147 9.93 16.64 12.20
CA PRO A 147 11.07 17.46 11.80
C PRO A 147 12.08 16.63 11.02
N LEU A 148 12.71 17.19 9.99
CA LEU A 148 13.75 16.51 9.21
C LEU A 148 14.93 16.05 10.08
N THR A 149 15.23 16.78 11.15
CA THR A 149 16.29 16.45 12.12
C THR A 149 15.98 15.23 12.99
N ALA A 150 14.73 14.76 13.01
CA ALA A 150 14.33 13.55 13.75
C ALA A 150 14.61 12.25 12.99
N TRP A 151 15.05 12.35 11.73
CA TRP A 151 15.34 11.17 10.91
C TRP A 151 16.76 10.67 11.15
N HIS A 152 16.86 9.37 11.44
CA HIS A 152 18.13 8.67 11.55
C HIS A 152 18.45 7.98 10.23
N HIS A 153 19.60 8.31 9.65
CA HIS A 153 20.11 7.69 8.42
C HIS A 153 20.95 6.47 8.77
N HIS A 154 20.56 5.28 8.32
CA HIS A 154 21.30 4.02 8.54
C HIS A 154 22.48 3.87 7.56
N THR A 155 22.46 4.61 6.45
CA THR A 155 23.51 4.63 5.45
C THR A 155 24.12 6.04 5.41
N SER A 156 25.45 6.16 5.61
CA SER A 156 26.11 7.45 5.48
C SER A 156 26.14 7.93 4.02
N ALA A 157 26.23 9.24 3.82
CA ALA A 157 26.33 9.82 2.48
C ALA A 157 27.54 9.30 1.70
N ASP A 158 28.70 9.15 2.39
CA ASP A 158 29.93 8.64 1.77
C ASP A 158 29.79 7.19 1.34
N HIS A 159 29.18 6.35 2.19
CA HIS A 159 28.92 4.95 1.85
C HIS A 159 27.97 4.82 0.66
N TYR A 160 26.91 5.63 0.63
CA TYR A 160 25.98 5.68 -0.49
C TYR A 160 26.66 6.14 -1.78
N ALA A 161 27.47 7.20 -1.73
CA ALA A 161 28.22 7.71 -2.87
C ALA A 161 29.22 6.68 -3.43
N ALA A 162 29.94 5.98 -2.55
CA ALA A 162 30.84 4.89 -2.94
C ALA A 162 30.09 3.74 -3.61
N GLY A 163 28.89 3.39 -3.10
CA GLY A 163 28.01 2.38 -3.70
C GLY A 163 27.55 2.78 -5.11
N VAL A 164 27.14 4.03 -5.30
CA VAL A 164 26.77 4.57 -6.63
C VAL A 164 27.95 4.50 -7.59
N GLN A 165 29.16 4.91 -7.15
CA GLN A 165 30.35 4.85 -8.01
C GLN A 165 30.66 3.39 -8.40
N ARG A 166 30.60 2.44 -7.47
CA ARG A 166 30.82 1.03 -7.75
C ARG A 166 29.84 0.47 -8.77
N ILE A 167 28.56 0.84 -8.67
CA ILE A 167 27.53 0.44 -9.67
C ILE A 167 27.86 1.00 -11.06
N ARG A 168 28.25 2.27 -11.12
CA ARG A 168 28.66 2.91 -12.40
C ARG A 168 29.84 2.20 -13.04
N ASP A 169 30.85 1.81 -12.25
CA ASP A 169 32.02 1.07 -12.73
C ASP A 169 31.63 -0.30 -13.28
N LEU A 170 30.75 -1.03 -12.60
CA LEU A 170 30.21 -2.33 -13.05
C LEU A 170 29.36 -2.20 -14.32
N ILE A 171 28.58 -1.14 -14.45
CA ILE A 171 27.83 -0.86 -15.69
C ILE A 171 28.80 -0.56 -16.84
N ALA A 172 29.83 0.23 -16.60
CA ALA A 172 30.85 0.56 -17.60
C ALA A 172 31.68 -0.67 -18.04
N ALA A 173 31.89 -1.63 -17.12
CA ALA A 173 32.55 -2.91 -17.42
C ALA A 173 31.63 -3.90 -18.15
N GLY A 174 30.33 -3.65 -18.22
CA GLY A 174 29.36 -4.57 -18.80
C GLY A 174 28.89 -5.69 -17.87
N ASP A 175 29.27 -5.65 -16.61
CA ASP A 175 28.86 -6.63 -15.59
C ASP A 175 27.41 -6.44 -15.12
N LEU A 176 26.91 -5.20 -15.17
CA LEU A 176 25.54 -4.83 -14.83
C LEU A 176 24.90 -4.00 -15.93
N PHE A 177 23.63 -4.22 -16.16
CA PHE A 177 22.81 -3.36 -17.01
C PHE A 177 22.15 -2.23 -16.20
N GLN A 178 21.65 -2.56 -15.03
CA GLN A 178 20.94 -1.64 -14.13
C GLN A 178 21.06 -2.14 -12.69
N ALA A 179 21.10 -1.21 -11.73
CA ALA A 179 20.93 -1.54 -10.32
C ALA A 179 20.19 -0.42 -9.60
N ASN A 180 19.37 -0.78 -8.61
CA ASN A 180 18.74 0.15 -7.70
C ASN A 180 19.50 0.12 -6.38
N LEU A 181 19.99 1.29 -5.95
CA LEU A 181 20.63 1.46 -4.64
C LEU A 181 19.70 2.29 -3.76
N THR A 182 19.38 1.78 -2.58
CA THR A 182 18.51 2.47 -1.63
C THR A 182 19.24 2.83 -0.35
N ALA A 183 18.75 3.85 0.34
CA ALA A 183 19.19 4.20 1.69
C ALA A 183 18.01 4.10 2.64
N CYS A 184 18.25 3.53 3.83
CA CYS A 184 17.25 3.40 4.86
C CYS A 184 17.34 4.56 5.85
N CYS A 185 16.18 5.14 6.17
CA CYS A 185 16.03 6.15 7.20
C CYS A 185 14.91 5.74 8.15
N SER A 186 15.07 6.01 9.43
CA SER A 186 14.03 5.74 10.42
C SER A 186 13.79 6.95 11.32
N THR A 187 12.59 7.03 11.88
CA THR A 187 12.21 8.02 12.89
C THR A 187 11.15 7.43 13.80
N ALA A 188 11.05 7.94 15.02
CA ALA A 188 9.95 7.58 15.90
C ALA A 188 8.62 8.13 15.35
N TRP A 189 7.59 7.29 15.34
CA TRP A 189 6.25 7.75 14.96
C TRP A 189 5.68 8.65 16.08
N PRO A 190 5.15 9.85 15.76
CA PRO A 190 4.56 10.72 16.76
C PRO A 190 3.38 10.05 17.46
N GLN A 191 3.31 10.14 18.77
CA GLN A 191 2.16 9.64 19.53
C GLN A 191 0.88 10.38 19.08
N GLY A 192 -0.17 9.62 18.78
CA GLY A 192 -1.45 10.16 18.26
C GLY A 192 -1.48 10.38 16.75
N GLY A 193 -0.44 10.01 16.00
CA GLY A 193 -0.49 9.92 14.55
C GLY A 193 -1.15 8.60 14.11
N ASN A 194 -2.11 8.65 13.20
CA ASN A 194 -2.62 7.46 12.51
C ASN A 194 -1.64 7.10 11.39
N ALA A 195 -1.27 5.83 11.29
CA ALA A 195 -0.42 5.30 10.23
C ALA A 195 -1.15 5.26 8.89
#